data_6929892421ea27f046d7c0a975f993be
#
_entry.id   6929892421ea27f046d7c0a975f993be
#
_cell.length_a   1.000
_cell.length_b   1.000
_cell.length_c   1.000
_cell.angle_alpha   90.00
_cell.angle_beta   90.00
_cell.angle_gamma   90.00
#
_symmetry.space_group_name_H-M   'P 1'
#
loop_
_entity.id
_entity.type
_entity.pdbx_description
1 polymer ?
#
loop_
_entity_poly.entity_id
_entity_poly.type
_entity_poly.pdbx_seq_one_letter_code
_entity_poly.pdbx_strand_id
1 'polypeptide(L)'
;MKNNTINKKEIEKFSKIAEEWWDPNGKFKPLHKFNPIRIKYIRDKIISEFKIKNEYEPFEGLSILDIGCGGGLLSEPMARLGADVVGIDASFKNIQVAKYHLKKSKLKIKYYNSCLLYTSPSPRD
;
A
#
# COMPACT_ATOMS: atom_id res chain seq x y z
N MET A 1 -19.22 -4.64 -23.69
CA MET A 1 -19.54 -4.85 -22.28
C MET A 1 -20.47 -3.78 -21.80
N LYS A 2 -21.57 -4.18 -21.25
CA LYS A 2 -22.57 -3.22 -20.84
C LYS A 2 -22.16 -2.31 -19.70
N ASN A 3 -21.11 -2.70 -18.95
CA ASN A 3 -20.67 -1.90 -17.80
C ASN A 3 -19.51 -0.98 -18.09
N ASN A 4 -19.09 -0.89 -19.36
CA ASN A 4 -17.91 -0.10 -19.71
C ASN A 4 -18.05 1.37 -19.36
N THR A 5 -19.21 1.96 -19.62
CA THR A 5 -19.42 3.36 -19.34
C THR A 5 -19.38 3.66 -17.85
N ILE A 6 -20.01 2.78 -17.05
CA ILE A 6 -20.00 2.95 -15.60
C ILE A 6 -18.59 2.78 -15.07
N ASN A 7 -17.86 1.79 -15.58
CA ASN A 7 -16.48 1.53 -15.14
C ASN A 7 -15.56 2.69 -15.47
N LYS A 8 -15.76 3.32 -16.64
CA LYS A 8 -14.95 4.48 -17.02
C LYS A 8 -15.14 5.64 -16.07
N LYS A 9 -16.38 5.91 -15.67
CA LYS A 9 -16.66 6.99 -14.73
C LYS A 9 -16.06 6.71 -13.37
N GLU A 10 -16.12 5.47 -12.92
CA GLU A 10 -15.52 5.08 -11.66
C GLU A 10 -14.02 5.19 -11.71
N ILE A 11 -13.41 4.77 -12.82
CA ILE A 11 -11.98 4.85 -13.00
C ILE A 11 -11.53 6.31 -12.96
N GLU A 12 -12.27 7.21 -13.63
CA GLU A 12 -11.95 8.63 -13.60
C GLU A 12 -12.05 9.20 -12.19
N LYS A 13 -13.06 8.79 -11.45
CA LYS A 13 -13.25 9.25 -10.09
C LYS A 13 -12.09 8.80 -9.19
N PHE A 14 -11.73 7.53 -9.29
CA PHE A 14 -10.64 7.00 -8.48
C PHE A 14 -9.29 7.54 -8.93
N SER A 15 -9.16 7.85 -10.20
CA SER A 15 -7.96 8.47 -10.74
C SER A 15 -7.70 9.82 -10.08
N LYS A 16 -8.73 10.63 -9.96
CA LYS A 16 -8.60 11.94 -9.30
C LYS A 16 -8.24 11.79 -7.84
N ILE A 17 -8.89 10.86 -7.16
CA ILE A 17 -8.61 10.63 -5.74
C ILE A 17 -7.20 10.12 -5.57
N ALA A 18 -6.74 9.25 -6.48
CA ALA A 18 -5.38 8.73 -6.42
C ALA A 18 -4.36 9.85 -6.61
N GLU A 19 -4.64 10.78 -7.51
CA GLU A 19 -3.76 11.93 -7.72
C GLU A 19 -3.66 12.76 -6.45
N GLU A 20 -4.76 12.93 -5.73
CA GLU A 20 -4.73 13.65 -4.45
C GLU A 20 -3.88 12.91 -3.42
N TRP A 21 -4.09 11.60 -3.30
CA TRP A 21 -3.36 10.79 -2.34
C TRP A 21 -1.85 10.87 -2.57
N TRP A 22 -1.44 10.85 -3.83
CA TRP A 22 -0.03 10.76 -4.19
C TRP A 22 0.60 12.10 -4.47
N ASP A 23 -0.12 13.20 -4.29
CA ASP A 23 0.40 14.55 -4.45
C ASP A 23 1.10 14.99 -3.16
N PRO A 24 2.44 15.11 -3.16
CA PRO A 24 3.16 15.47 -1.94
C PRO A 24 2.90 16.90 -1.48
N ASN A 25 2.28 17.70 -2.32
CA ASN A 25 1.97 19.09 -1.96
C ASN A 25 0.47 19.31 -1.77
N GLY A 26 -0.33 18.26 -1.84
CA GLY A 26 -1.77 18.35 -1.71
C GLY A 26 -2.24 18.16 -0.28
N LYS A 27 -3.46 17.70 -0.14
CA LYS A 27 -4.06 17.60 1.20
C LYS A 27 -3.44 16.47 2.05
N PHE A 28 -2.72 15.55 1.44
CA PHE A 28 -2.02 14.50 2.18
C PHE A 28 -0.54 14.84 2.42
N LYS A 29 -0.18 16.11 2.26
CA LYS A 29 1.19 16.57 2.47
C LYS A 29 1.79 16.10 3.80
N PRO A 30 1.08 16.15 4.94
CA PRO A 30 1.69 15.67 6.19
C PRO A 30 2.13 14.22 6.12
N LEU A 31 1.36 13.37 5.45
CA LEU A 31 1.73 11.97 5.31
C LEU A 31 2.98 11.81 4.45
N HIS A 32 3.09 12.60 3.38
CA HIS A 32 4.27 12.54 2.52
C HIS A 32 5.51 13.04 3.23
N LYS A 33 5.37 14.02 4.10
CA LYS A 33 6.50 14.49 4.89
C LYS A 33 6.96 13.46 5.89
N PHE A 34 6.02 12.76 6.50
CA PHE A 34 6.34 11.77 7.52
C PHE A 34 6.86 10.46 6.90
N ASN A 35 6.43 10.15 5.69
CA ASN A 35 6.68 8.86 5.08
C ASN A 35 8.16 8.47 4.98
N PRO A 36 9.07 9.35 4.52
CA PRO A 36 10.49 8.96 4.44
C PRO A 36 11.08 8.57 5.79
N ILE A 37 10.66 9.26 6.84
CA ILE A 37 11.13 8.96 8.21
C ILE A 37 10.62 7.58 8.63
N ARG A 38 9.35 7.32 8.36
CA ARG A 38 8.72 6.05 8.70
C ARG A 38 9.37 4.89 7.93
N ILE A 39 9.58 5.09 6.65
CA ILE A 39 10.21 4.07 5.80
C ILE A 39 11.61 3.76 6.30
N LYS A 40 12.40 4.79 6.60
CA LYS A 40 13.75 4.60 7.07
C LYS A 40 13.77 3.83 8.40
N TYR A 41 12.87 4.19 9.31
CA TYR A 41 12.81 3.51 10.60
C TYR A 41 12.48 2.03 10.42
N ILE A 42 11.47 1.72 9.61
CA ILE A 42 11.05 0.34 9.38
C ILE A 42 12.17 -0.44 8.69
N ARG A 43 12.78 0.16 7.67
CA ARG A 43 13.87 -0.46 6.93
C ARG A 43 15.03 -0.80 7.84
N ASP A 44 15.50 0.17 8.61
CA ASP A 44 16.64 -0.02 9.48
C ASP A 44 16.36 -1.07 10.56
N LYS A 45 15.14 -1.05 11.10
CA LYS A 45 14.75 -2.00 12.13
C LYS A 45 14.74 -3.42 11.60
N ILE A 46 14.16 -3.62 10.43
CA ILE A 46 14.06 -4.94 9.82
C ILE A 46 15.44 -5.46 9.42
N ILE A 47 16.26 -4.60 8.82
CA ILE A 47 17.61 -5.00 8.44
C ILE A 47 18.39 -5.45 9.67
N SER A 48 18.26 -4.71 10.76
CA SER A 48 18.96 -5.04 12.00
C SER A 48 18.44 -6.35 12.59
N GLU A 49 17.12 -6.50 12.70
CA GLU A 49 16.53 -7.68 13.33
C GLU A 49 16.80 -8.97 12.57
N PHE A 50 16.75 -8.91 11.25
CA PHE A 50 16.96 -10.09 10.42
C PHE A 50 18.39 -10.22 9.91
N LYS A 51 19.26 -9.30 10.31
CA LYS A 51 20.68 -9.32 9.93
C LYS A 51 20.87 -9.41 8.42
N ILE A 52 20.12 -8.56 7.71
CA ILE A 52 20.09 -8.57 6.25
C ILE A 52 21.37 -7.94 5.70
N LYS A 53 21.92 -8.55 4.66
CA LYS A 53 23.16 -8.06 4.04
C LYS A 53 22.96 -7.54 2.63
N ASN A 54 21.83 -7.84 2.02
CA ASN A 54 21.52 -7.36 0.68
C ASN A 54 21.18 -5.87 0.75
N GLU A 55 21.99 -5.02 0.15
CA GLU A 55 21.77 -3.57 0.22
C GLU A 55 20.85 -3.06 -0.87
N TYR A 56 20.67 -3.80 -1.95
CA TYR A 56 19.85 -3.35 -3.08
C TYR A 56 18.39 -3.66 -2.89
N GLU A 57 18.08 -4.87 -2.48
CA GLU A 57 16.71 -5.26 -2.18
C GLU A 57 16.70 -5.95 -0.82
N PRO A 58 16.84 -5.15 0.24
CA PRO A 58 16.99 -5.74 1.57
C PRO A 58 15.78 -6.54 2.02
N PHE A 59 14.61 -6.31 1.44
CA PHE A 59 13.41 -7.03 1.85
C PHE A 59 13.08 -8.21 0.94
N GLU A 60 13.97 -8.56 0.03
CA GLU A 60 13.74 -9.71 -0.83
C GLU A 60 13.54 -10.96 0.02
N GLY A 61 12.47 -11.71 -0.27
CA GLY A 61 12.13 -12.91 0.49
C GLY A 61 11.28 -12.67 1.72
N LEU A 62 11.02 -11.40 2.05
CA LEU A 62 10.17 -11.08 3.20
C LEU A 62 8.74 -10.82 2.76
N SER A 63 7.81 -11.15 3.64
CA SER A 63 6.39 -10.86 3.44
C SER A 63 5.96 -9.79 4.43
N ILE A 64 5.25 -8.77 3.94
CA ILE A 64 4.79 -7.68 4.78
C ILE A 64 3.28 -7.52 4.62
N LEU A 65 2.60 -7.39 5.74
CA LEU A 65 1.18 -7.07 5.77
C LEU A 65 1.02 -5.63 6.24
N ASP A 66 0.46 -4.79 5.37
CA ASP A 66 0.23 -3.38 5.68
C ASP A 66 -1.24 -3.20 6.04
N ILE A 67 -1.52 -3.10 7.33
CA ILE A 67 -2.89 -2.98 7.85
C ILE A 67 -3.27 -1.51 7.86
N GLY A 68 -4.43 -1.20 7.26
CA GLY A 68 -4.84 0.19 7.10
C GLY A 68 -3.99 0.87 6.04
N CYS A 69 -3.76 0.22 4.91
CA CYS A 69 -2.80 0.66 3.91
C CYS A 69 -3.19 1.95 3.18
N GLY A 70 -4.47 2.37 3.27
CA GLY A 70 -4.91 3.57 2.58
C GLY A 70 -4.63 3.51 1.08
N GLY A 71 -4.09 4.58 0.55
CA GLY A 71 -3.76 4.67 -0.87
C GLY A 71 -2.44 4.02 -1.27
N GLY A 72 -1.77 3.35 -0.36
CA GLY A 72 -0.57 2.60 -0.69
C GLY A 72 0.75 3.32 -0.44
N LEU A 73 0.72 4.42 0.31
CA LEU A 73 1.92 5.23 0.51
C LEU A 73 3.05 4.49 1.22
N LEU A 74 2.73 3.53 2.07
CA LEU A 74 3.76 2.72 2.72
C LEU A 74 3.98 1.41 1.98
N SER A 75 2.89 0.81 1.47
CA SER A 75 2.98 -0.47 0.76
C SER A 75 3.95 -0.42 -0.41
N GLU A 76 3.89 0.65 -1.22
CA GLU A 76 4.73 0.72 -2.40
C GLU A 76 6.22 0.82 -2.07
N PRO A 77 6.66 1.68 -1.14
CA PRO A 77 8.08 1.67 -0.76
C PRO A 77 8.56 0.34 -0.22
N MET A 78 7.72 -0.37 0.52
CA MET A 78 8.10 -1.69 1.04
C MET A 78 8.32 -2.67 -0.11
N ALA A 79 7.45 -2.63 -1.10
CA ALA A 79 7.59 -3.49 -2.28
C ALA A 79 8.83 -3.10 -3.09
N ARG A 80 9.16 -1.81 -3.16
CA ARG A 80 10.38 -1.38 -3.84
C ARG A 80 11.64 -1.91 -3.18
N LEU A 81 11.58 -2.12 -1.88
CA LEU A 81 12.70 -2.71 -1.15
C LEU A 81 12.79 -4.23 -1.33
N GLY A 82 11.83 -4.82 -2.04
CA GLY A 82 11.87 -6.23 -2.39
C GLY A 82 10.84 -7.12 -1.73
N ALA A 83 10.05 -6.58 -0.81
CA ALA A 83 9.08 -7.39 -0.07
C ALA A 83 7.89 -7.81 -0.92
N ASP A 84 7.32 -8.96 -0.59
CA ASP A 84 5.99 -9.34 -1.04
C ASP A 84 5.02 -8.67 -0.09
N VAL A 85 4.24 -7.73 -0.62
CA VAL A 85 3.38 -6.91 0.23
C VAL A 85 1.92 -7.26 0.00
N VAL A 86 1.20 -7.37 1.12
CA VAL A 86 -0.27 -7.44 1.11
C VAL A 86 -0.76 -6.24 1.90
N GLY A 87 -1.61 -5.43 1.27
CA GLY A 87 -2.22 -4.29 1.93
C GLY A 87 -3.69 -4.53 2.14
N ILE A 88 -4.19 -4.21 3.32
CA ILE A 88 -5.62 -4.29 3.60
C ILE A 88 -6.12 -2.97 4.14
N ASP A 89 -7.35 -2.66 3.84
CA ASP A 89 -7.99 -1.45 4.32
C ASP A 89 -9.50 -1.66 4.30
N ALA A 90 -10.18 -1.15 5.31
CA ALA A 90 -11.62 -1.28 5.42
C ALA A 90 -12.35 -0.43 4.37
N SER A 91 -11.70 0.60 3.84
CA SER A 91 -12.29 1.49 2.85
C SER A 91 -12.10 0.94 1.45
N PHE A 92 -13.21 0.57 0.82
CA PHE A 92 -13.17 0.13 -0.58
C PHE A 92 -12.53 1.19 -1.46
N LYS A 93 -12.88 2.45 -1.20
CA LYS A 93 -12.36 3.59 -1.98
C LYS A 93 -10.84 3.67 -1.89
N ASN A 94 -10.28 3.54 -0.68
CA ASN A 94 -8.84 3.57 -0.52
C ASN A 94 -8.16 2.45 -1.28
N ILE A 95 -8.74 1.27 -1.23
CA ILE A 95 -8.18 0.12 -1.95
C ILE A 95 -8.20 0.35 -3.46
N GLN A 96 -9.26 0.96 -3.98
CA GLN A 96 -9.31 1.27 -5.40
C GLN A 96 -8.25 2.29 -5.79
N VAL A 97 -8.01 3.27 -4.93
CA VAL A 97 -6.95 4.26 -5.13
C VAL A 97 -5.58 3.56 -5.17
N ALA A 98 -5.33 2.68 -4.18
CA ALA A 98 -4.07 1.96 -4.12
C ALA A 98 -3.85 1.09 -5.35
N LYS A 99 -4.88 0.38 -5.78
CA LYS A 99 -4.80 -0.47 -6.98
C LYS A 99 -4.56 0.37 -8.24
N TYR A 100 -5.21 1.53 -8.31
CA TYR A 100 -5.05 2.39 -9.48
C TYR A 100 -3.60 2.86 -9.60
N HIS A 101 -3.03 3.33 -8.50
CA HIS A 101 -1.64 3.81 -8.52
C HIS A 101 -0.66 2.67 -8.77
N LEU A 102 -0.99 1.47 -8.28
CA LEU A 102 -0.13 0.31 -8.46
C LEU A 102 0.06 -0.03 -9.94
N LYS A 103 -0.96 0.21 -10.76
CA LYS A 103 -0.83 -0.05 -12.20
C LYS A 103 0.28 0.78 -12.83
N LYS A 104 0.51 1.98 -12.30
CA LYS A 104 1.56 2.85 -12.80
C LYS A 104 2.93 2.43 -12.29
N SER A 105 3.01 2.04 -11.03
CA SER A 105 4.29 1.70 -10.42
C SER A 105 4.75 0.29 -10.76
N LYS A 106 3.84 -0.59 -11.14
CA LYS A 106 4.13 -1.97 -11.57
C LYS A 106 4.87 -2.78 -10.51
N LEU A 107 4.61 -2.47 -9.26
CA LEU A 107 5.17 -3.22 -8.15
C LEU A 107 4.31 -4.43 -7.84
N LYS A 108 4.85 -5.34 -7.05
CA LYS A 108 4.18 -6.59 -6.71
C LYS A 108 3.50 -6.45 -5.35
N ILE A 109 2.23 -6.07 -5.37
CA ILE A 109 1.44 -5.87 -4.16
C ILE A 109 0.04 -6.43 -4.38
N LYS A 110 -0.50 -7.09 -3.35
CA LYS A 110 -1.89 -7.53 -3.37
C LYS A 110 -2.67 -6.69 -2.38
N TYR A 111 -3.73 -6.06 -2.85
CA TYR A 111 -4.58 -5.22 -2.01
C TYR A 111 -5.94 -5.86 -1.83
N TYR A 112 -6.42 -5.86 -0.59
CA TYR A 112 -7.73 -6.43 -0.27
C TYR A 112 -8.54 -5.45 0.54
N ASN A 113 -9.81 -5.29 0.18
CA ASN A 113 -10.76 -4.51 0.96
C ASN A 113 -11.23 -5.41 2.09
N SER A 114 -10.63 -5.24 3.25
CA SER A 114 -10.89 -6.10 4.39
C SER A 114 -10.70 -5.34 5.68
N CYS A 115 -11.43 -5.75 6.69
CA CYS A 115 -11.30 -5.18 8.02
C CYS A 115 -10.73 -6.26 8.93
N LEU A 116 -9.66 -5.93 9.63
CA LEU A 116 -9.00 -6.90 10.48
C LEU A 116 -9.94 -7.46 11.55
N LEU A 117 -10.88 -6.64 12.00
CA LEU A 117 -11.84 -7.10 13.00
C LEU A 117 -12.72 -8.24 12.50
N TYR A 118 -13.00 -8.24 11.20
CA TYR A 118 -13.80 -9.31 10.61
C TYR A 118 -12.96 -10.53 10.26
N THR A 119 -11.68 -10.33 10.03
CA THR A 119 -10.80 -11.43 9.67
C THR A 119 -10.18 -12.09 10.88
N SER A 120 -10.27 -11.45 12.01
CA SER A 120 -9.75 -12.01 13.25
C SER A 120 -10.55 -13.26 13.62
N PRO A 121 -9.91 -14.41 13.72
CA PRO A 121 -10.64 -15.62 14.06
C PRO A 121 -11.18 -15.51 15.46
N SER A 122 -12.33 -16.11 15.69
CA SER A 122 -12.80 -16.22 17.03
C SER A 122 -11.86 -17.17 17.74
N PRO A 123 -11.62 -16.88 18.91
CA PRO A 123 -10.61 -17.63 19.64
C PRO A 123 -10.95 -19.11 19.72
N ARG A 124 -11.10 -19.40 19.13
CA ARG A 124 -11.14 -20.41 19.17
C ARG A 124 -11.10 -21.07 19.07
N ASP A 125 -11.14 -20.65 18.68
CA ASP A 125 -11.14 -21.07 18.42
C ASP A 125 -10.76 -21.60 18.54
#